data_c7a15bce19faadb1d211e3184cd4cdf1
#
_entry.id   c7a15bce19faadb1d211e3184cd4cdf1
#
_cell.length_a   1.000
_cell.length_b   1.000
_cell.length_c   1.000
_cell.angle_alpha   90.00
_cell.angle_beta   90.00
_cell.angle_gamma   90.00
#
_symmetry.space_group_name_H-M   'P 1'
#
loop_
_entity.id
_entity.type
_entity.pdbx_description
1 polymer ?
#
loop_
_entity_poly.entity_id
_entity_poly.type
_entity_poly.pdbx_seq_one_letter_code
_entity_poly.pdbx_strand_id
1 'polypeptide(L)'
;MFLLYGFLWYLVIAHIGVSAGLHRYFAHRAFEAHWIYEVVVLWMTNLIGLRSPIGWMGVHRMHHHLSDTEHDPHSPKYKGFWKVLFGFFIVDKIPSKYVRDLYENPRILFFHKYWAYIWAVQAGIALMISWQFLLAYTVIPSVLALIGFGLINAGCHIGGKSRNFPIVNLLTAGEGYHDEHHKGYNFRFHKYDHMGAFLELISNYGLIKKLKE
;
A
#
# COMPACT_ATOMS: atom_id res chain seq x y z
N MET A 1 -5.68 -19.09 17.99
CA MET A 1 -6.01 -19.52 16.60
C MET A 1 -6.35 -18.31 15.71
N PHE A 2 -7.32 -17.45 16.06
CA PHE A 2 -7.70 -16.26 15.25
C PHE A 2 -6.57 -15.23 15.07
N LEU A 3 -5.65 -15.08 16.03
CA LEU A 3 -4.47 -14.21 15.87
C LEU A 3 -3.57 -14.67 14.71
N LEU A 4 -3.33 -15.98 14.61
CA LEU A 4 -2.55 -16.57 13.52
C LEU A 4 -3.26 -16.37 12.18
N TYR A 5 -4.58 -16.59 12.11
CA TYR A 5 -5.34 -16.35 10.88
C TYR A 5 -5.31 -14.88 10.46
N GLY A 6 -5.44 -13.96 11.43
CA GLY A 6 -5.35 -12.53 11.15
C GLY A 6 -3.96 -12.13 10.65
N PHE A 7 -2.90 -12.70 11.20
CA PHE A 7 -1.53 -12.48 10.72
C PHE A 7 -1.32 -13.02 9.30
N LEU A 8 -1.73 -14.26 9.03
CA LEU A 8 -1.60 -14.86 7.69
C LEU A 8 -2.42 -14.09 6.65
N TRP A 9 -3.64 -13.68 7.02
CA TRP A 9 -4.48 -12.87 6.16
C TRP A 9 -3.87 -11.49 5.90
N TYR A 10 -3.27 -10.87 6.92
CA TYR A 10 -2.48 -9.64 6.73
C TYR A 10 -1.38 -9.83 5.70
N LEU A 11 -0.61 -10.91 5.76
CA LEU A 11 0.45 -11.16 4.78
C LEU A 11 -0.11 -11.23 3.35
N VAL A 12 -1.25 -11.88 3.14
CA VAL A 12 -1.92 -11.90 1.83
C VAL A 12 -2.28 -10.49 1.36
N ILE A 13 -2.90 -9.69 2.24
CA ILE A 13 -3.28 -8.30 1.91
C ILE A 13 -2.04 -7.44 1.65
N ALA A 14 -1.01 -7.56 2.48
CA ALA A 14 0.23 -6.80 2.31
C ALA A 14 0.91 -7.09 0.96
N HIS A 15 0.96 -8.36 0.55
CA HIS A 15 1.60 -8.77 -0.71
C HIS A 15 0.74 -8.40 -1.92
N ILE A 16 -0.49 -8.92 -1.99
CA ILE A 16 -1.36 -8.78 -3.17
C ILE A 16 -2.03 -7.42 -3.22
N GLY A 17 -2.58 -6.96 -2.09
CA GLY A 17 -3.34 -5.72 -2.01
C GLY A 17 -2.44 -4.48 -2.01
N VAL A 18 -1.47 -4.41 -1.11
CA VAL A 18 -0.68 -3.18 -0.92
C VAL A 18 0.54 -3.17 -1.83
N SER A 19 1.50 -4.09 -1.67
CA SER A 19 2.78 -4.04 -2.38
C SER A 19 2.64 -4.28 -3.90
N ALA A 20 1.98 -5.37 -4.32
CA ALA A 20 1.74 -5.59 -5.75
C ALA A 20 0.65 -4.66 -6.29
N GLY A 21 -0.44 -4.47 -5.55
CA GLY A 21 -1.64 -3.77 -6.01
C GLY A 21 -1.55 -2.25 -5.96
N LEU A 22 -1.83 -1.63 -4.80
CA LEU A 22 -1.85 -0.17 -4.69
C LEU A 22 -0.52 0.47 -5.09
N HIS A 23 0.58 -0.15 -4.67
CA HIS A 23 1.91 0.39 -4.85
C HIS A 23 2.41 0.19 -6.28
N ARG A 24 2.75 -1.06 -6.68
CA ARG A 24 3.37 -1.33 -7.99
C ARG A 24 2.39 -1.18 -9.17
N TYR A 25 1.17 -1.73 -9.03
CA TYR A 25 0.20 -1.69 -10.11
C TYR A 25 -0.39 -0.30 -10.31
N PHE A 26 -1.06 0.25 -9.28
CA PHE A 26 -1.78 1.51 -9.42
C PHE A 26 -0.90 2.76 -9.29
N ALA A 27 -0.04 2.85 -8.26
CA ALA A 27 0.75 4.05 -8.05
C ALA A 27 1.89 4.16 -9.07
N HIS A 28 2.65 3.09 -9.27
CA HIS A 28 3.80 3.08 -10.17
C HIS A 28 3.50 2.62 -11.60
N ARG A 29 2.35 1.99 -11.85
CA ARG A 29 1.98 1.46 -13.17
C ARG A 29 3.07 0.53 -13.73
N ALA A 30 3.54 -0.41 -12.90
CA ALA A 30 4.65 -1.28 -13.25
C ALA A 30 4.26 -2.42 -14.20
N PHE A 31 2.98 -2.80 -14.23
CA PHE A 31 2.47 -3.89 -15.07
C PHE A 31 1.00 -3.70 -15.43
N GLU A 32 0.51 -4.46 -16.42
CA GLU A 32 -0.89 -4.60 -16.76
C GLU A 32 -1.46 -5.90 -16.20
N ALA A 33 -2.69 -5.86 -15.72
CA ALA A 33 -3.44 -7.01 -15.22
C ALA A 33 -4.91 -6.92 -15.60
N HIS A 34 -5.63 -8.03 -15.46
CA HIS A 34 -7.06 -8.07 -15.72
C HIS A 34 -7.84 -7.21 -14.72
N TRP A 35 -8.93 -6.59 -15.12
CA TRP A 35 -9.74 -5.67 -14.29
C TRP A 35 -10.24 -6.29 -12.97
N ILE A 36 -10.43 -7.61 -12.90
CA ILE A 36 -10.79 -8.33 -11.67
C ILE A 36 -9.71 -8.11 -10.60
N TYR A 37 -8.42 -8.09 -10.99
CA TYR A 37 -7.33 -7.80 -10.07
C TYR A 37 -7.49 -6.43 -9.41
N GLU A 38 -7.89 -5.41 -10.17
CA GLU A 38 -8.15 -4.07 -9.61
C GLU A 38 -9.22 -4.10 -8.51
N VAL A 39 -10.33 -4.81 -8.77
CA VAL A 39 -11.42 -4.93 -7.78
C VAL A 39 -10.94 -5.65 -6.53
N VAL A 40 -10.19 -6.74 -6.67
CA VAL A 40 -9.62 -7.51 -5.56
C VAL A 40 -8.67 -6.64 -4.72
N VAL A 41 -7.77 -5.90 -5.37
CA VAL A 41 -6.84 -4.99 -4.70
C VAL A 41 -7.58 -3.90 -3.92
N LEU A 42 -8.53 -3.23 -4.57
CA LEU A 42 -9.30 -2.15 -3.95
C LEU A 42 -10.15 -2.64 -2.76
N TRP A 43 -10.71 -3.85 -2.88
CA TRP A 43 -11.47 -4.49 -1.81
C TRP A 43 -10.58 -4.87 -0.62
N MET A 44 -9.42 -5.52 -0.86
CA MET A 44 -8.47 -5.91 0.19
C MET A 44 -7.91 -4.70 0.94
N THR A 45 -7.54 -3.65 0.21
CA THR A 45 -6.96 -2.46 0.81
C THR A 45 -7.98 -1.58 1.52
N ASN A 46 -9.22 -1.58 1.07
CA ASN A 46 -10.33 -0.98 1.81
C ASN A 46 -10.54 -1.70 3.15
N LEU A 47 -10.48 -3.03 3.17
CA LEU A 47 -10.68 -3.86 4.35
C LEU A 47 -9.74 -3.46 5.53
N ILE A 48 -8.49 -3.14 5.24
CA ILE A 48 -7.51 -2.71 6.23
C ILE A 48 -7.55 -1.21 6.55
N GLY A 49 -8.60 -0.52 6.12
CA GLY A 49 -8.84 0.88 6.46
C GLY A 49 -7.98 1.89 5.71
N LEU A 50 -7.44 1.53 4.55
CA LEU A 50 -6.70 2.47 3.68
C LEU A 50 -7.63 3.51 3.02
N ARG A 51 -8.63 3.97 3.70
CA ARG A 51 -9.52 5.07 3.29
C ARG A 51 -9.68 5.22 1.75
N SER A 52 -9.40 6.42 1.23
CA SER A 52 -9.46 6.71 -0.20
C SER A 52 -8.26 6.14 -0.97
N PRO A 53 -8.45 5.24 -1.95
CA PRO A 53 -7.36 4.77 -2.79
C PRO A 53 -6.72 5.90 -3.61
N ILE A 54 -7.50 6.87 -4.10
CA ILE A 54 -6.97 8.05 -4.83
C ILE A 54 -6.08 8.88 -3.90
N GLY A 55 -6.51 9.08 -2.64
CA GLY A 55 -5.72 9.81 -1.66
C GLY A 55 -4.39 9.12 -1.38
N TRP A 56 -4.41 7.81 -1.13
CA TRP A 56 -3.20 7.04 -0.86
C TRP A 56 -2.21 7.07 -2.03
N MET A 57 -2.68 6.75 -3.24
CA MET A 57 -1.83 6.71 -4.43
C MET A 57 -1.28 8.10 -4.80
N GLY A 58 -2.11 9.14 -4.67
CA GLY A 58 -1.71 10.52 -4.94
C GLY A 58 -0.65 11.03 -3.97
N VAL A 59 -0.81 10.74 -2.67
CA VAL A 59 0.19 11.07 -1.63
C VAL A 59 1.48 10.32 -1.89
N HIS A 60 1.42 9.04 -2.23
CA HIS A 60 2.59 8.22 -2.55
C HIS A 60 3.37 8.76 -3.76
N ARG A 61 2.68 9.10 -4.87
CA ARG A 61 3.31 9.72 -6.04
C ARG A 61 3.91 11.10 -5.74
N MET A 62 3.23 11.88 -4.89
CA MET A 62 3.73 13.18 -4.43
C MET A 62 4.99 13.01 -3.57
N HIS A 63 5.00 12.01 -2.67
CA HIS A 63 6.17 11.65 -1.87
C HIS A 63 7.38 11.32 -2.76
N HIS A 64 7.23 10.44 -3.74
CA HIS A 64 8.34 10.12 -4.67
C HIS A 64 8.89 11.34 -5.41
N HIS A 65 8.02 12.29 -5.77
CA HIS A 65 8.44 13.51 -6.47
C HIS A 65 9.14 14.52 -5.56
N LEU A 66 8.77 14.58 -4.27
CA LEU A 66 9.20 15.58 -3.31
C LEU A 66 9.96 14.97 -2.13
N SER A 67 10.35 13.69 -2.26
CA SER A 67 10.90 12.89 -1.17
C SER A 67 11.95 13.63 -0.36
N ASP A 68 11.77 13.57 0.96
CA ASP A 68 12.67 14.12 1.97
C ASP A 68 12.85 15.65 1.96
N THR A 69 12.07 16.38 1.16
CA THR A 69 11.99 17.85 1.20
C THR A 69 10.95 18.32 2.22
N GLU A 70 10.89 19.62 2.47
CA GLU A 70 9.85 20.24 3.33
C GLU A 70 8.42 20.08 2.76
N HIS A 71 8.31 19.89 1.44
CA HIS A 71 7.06 19.69 0.72
C HIS A 71 6.63 18.21 0.61
N ASP A 72 7.46 17.30 1.11
CA ASP A 72 7.10 15.88 1.20
C ASP A 72 5.90 15.69 2.12
N PRO A 73 4.79 15.06 1.65
CA PRO A 73 3.56 14.93 2.43
C PRO A 73 3.74 14.16 3.74
N HIS A 74 4.73 13.27 3.84
CA HIS A 74 4.97 12.46 5.03
C HIS A 74 6.45 12.27 5.40
N SER A 75 7.31 13.26 5.11
CA SER A 75 8.68 13.22 5.61
C SER A 75 8.71 13.24 7.14
N PRO A 76 9.30 12.24 7.81
CA PRO A 76 9.38 12.20 9.26
C PRO A 76 10.24 13.34 9.83
N LYS A 77 11.17 13.89 9.05
CA LYS A 77 12.00 15.04 9.42
C LYS A 77 11.17 16.31 9.62
N TYR A 78 10.19 16.56 8.75
CA TYR A 78 9.38 17.79 8.76
C TYR A 78 8.00 17.61 9.40
N LYS A 79 7.42 16.43 9.35
CA LYS A 79 6.09 16.14 9.91
C LYS A 79 6.15 15.49 11.29
N GLY A 80 7.31 14.94 11.68
CA GLY A 80 7.52 14.22 12.93
C GLY A 80 7.32 12.71 12.79
N PHE A 81 8.28 11.94 13.33
CA PHE A 81 8.34 10.48 13.20
C PHE A 81 7.03 9.79 13.60
N TRP A 82 6.51 10.06 14.80
CA TRP A 82 5.31 9.40 15.30
C TRP A 82 4.04 9.74 14.51
N LYS A 83 3.94 10.98 14.01
CA LYS A 83 2.82 11.36 13.15
C LYS A 83 2.83 10.60 11.83
N VAL A 84 4.01 10.42 11.24
CA VAL A 84 4.16 9.66 10.00
C VAL A 84 3.94 8.17 10.25
N LEU A 85 4.53 7.61 11.31
CA LEU A 85 4.38 6.20 11.68
C LEU A 85 2.90 5.80 11.84
N PHE A 86 2.11 6.62 12.52
CA PHE A 86 0.69 6.33 12.77
C PHE A 86 -0.28 6.96 11.75
N GLY A 87 0.22 7.54 10.66
CA GLY A 87 -0.61 8.13 9.63
C GLY A 87 -1.38 9.39 10.07
N PHE A 88 -0.93 10.09 11.12
CA PHE A 88 -1.56 11.32 11.64
C PHE A 88 -1.03 12.60 10.98
N PHE A 89 -0.69 12.51 9.71
CA PHE A 89 -0.33 13.67 8.89
C PHE A 89 -1.50 14.07 7.98
N ILE A 90 -1.63 15.36 7.74
CA ILE A 90 -2.69 15.92 6.90
C ILE A 90 -2.04 16.39 5.59
N VAL A 91 -2.69 16.06 4.48
CA VAL A 91 -2.37 16.58 3.15
C VAL A 91 -3.59 17.34 2.66
N ASP A 92 -3.54 18.66 2.74
CA ASP A 92 -4.68 19.53 2.44
C ASP A 92 -5.11 19.44 0.99
N LYS A 93 -4.14 19.32 0.08
CA LYS A 93 -4.41 19.26 -1.36
C LYS A 93 -3.38 18.39 -2.07
N ILE A 94 -3.87 17.47 -2.87
CA ILE A 94 -3.05 16.68 -3.80
C ILE A 94 -3.17 17.33 -5.19
N PRO A 95 -2.07 17.82 -5.79
CA PRO A 95 -2.10 18.37 -7.13
C PRO A 95 -2.63 17.37 -8.15
N SER A 96 -3.43 17.86 -9.11
CA SER A 96 -4.11 17.01 -10.11
C SER A 96 -3.15 16.13 -10.93
N LYS A 97 -1.93 16.59 -11.15
CA LYS A 97 -0.89 15.84 -11.88
C LYS A 97 -0.59 14.46 -11.28
N TYR A 98 -0.85 14.25 -9.97
CA TYR A 98 -0.62 12.97 -9.28
C TYR A 98 -1.83 12.03 -9.28
N VAL A 99 -3.02 12.54 -9.61
CA VAL A 99 -4.27 11.79 -9.42
C VAL A 99 -5.22 11.79 -10.61
N ARG A 100 -4.96 12.60 -11.63
CA ARG A 100 -5.87 12.78 -12.77
C ARG A 100 -6.29 11.46 -13.42
N ASP A 101 -5.33 10.60 -13.73
CA ASP A 101 -5.55 9.29 -14.32
C ASP A 101 -6.37 8.33 -13.43
N LEU A 102 -6.29 8.51 -12.11
CA LEU A 102 -7.03 7.69 -11.17
C LEU A 102 -8.53 8.00 -11.17
N TYR A 103 -8.90 9.25 -11.46
CA TYR A 103 -10.30 9.65 -11.61
C TYR A 103 -10.95 9.12 -12.91
N GLU A 104 -10.15 8.71 -13.88
CA GLU A 104 -10.63 8.14 -15.15
C GLU A 104 -11.00 6.64 -15.00
N ASN A 105 -10.56 5.98 -13.93
CA ASN A 105 -10.89 4.59 -13.67
C ASN A 105 -12.16 4.48 -12.79
N PRO A 106 -13.28 3.96 -13.32
CA PRO A 106 -14.56 3.92 -12.59
C PRO A 106 -14.52 3.03 -11.34
N ARG A 107 -13.67 2.00 -11.29
CA ARG A 107 -13.50 1.13 -10.13
C ARG A 107 -12.79 1.86 -9.00
N ILE A 108 -11.70 2.57 -9.29
CA ILE A 108 -11.00 3.41 -8.31
C ILE A 108 -11.94 4.49 -7.78
N LEU A 109 -12.69 5.16 -8.68
CA LEU A 109 -13.62 6.21 -8.31
C LEU A 109 -14.76 5.69 -7.41
N PHE A 110 -15.28 4.49 -7.68
CA PHE A 110 -16.28 3.84 -6.84
C PHE A 110 -15.75 3.61 -5.42
N PHE A 111 -14.59 2.97 -5.27
CA PHE A 111 -13.98 2.73 -3.95
C PHE A 111 -13.54 4.03 -3.27
N HIS A 112 -13.11 5.04 -4.00
CA HIS A 112 -12.82 6.36 -3.45
C HIS A 112 -14.06 7.03 -2.85
N LYS A 113 -15.18 7.01 -3.58
CA LYS A 113 -16.43 7.66 -3.15
C LYS A 113 -17.09 6.92 -1.98
N TYR A 114 -17.05 5.61 -1.98
CA TYR A 114 -17.82 4.77 -1.05
C TYR A 114 -16.95 4.03 -0.03
N TRP A 115 -15.69 4.39 0.14
CA TRP A 115 -14.75 3.65 0.98
C TRP A 115 -15.25 3.37 2.41
N ALA A 116 -15.90 4.36 3.06
CA ALA A 116 -16.40 4.21 4.42
C ALA A 116 -17.58 3.24 4.51
N TYR A 117 -18.48 3.29 3.53
CA TYR A 117 -19.62 2.37 3.45
C TYR A 117 -19.18 0.94 3.17
N ILE A 118 -18.25 0.76 2.22
CA ILE A 118 -17.69 -0.55 1.87
C ILE A 118 -16.99 -1.15 3.08
N TRP A 119 -16.18 -0.37 3.77
CA TRP A 119 -15.51 -0.80 4.99
C TRP A 119 -16.51 -1.17 6.10
N ALA A 120 -17.51 -0.34 6.35
CA ALA A 120 -18.54 -0.59 7.38
C ALA A 120 -19.35 -1.86 7.08
N VAL A 121 -19.69 -2.10 5.80
CA VAL A 121 -20.40 -3.32 5.38
C VAL A 121 -19.52 -4.54 5.60
N GLN A 122 -18.27 -4.52 5.20
CA GLN A 122 -17.32 -5.62 5.40
C GLN A 122 -17.13 -5.94 6.90
N ALA A 123 -16.92 -4.92 7.72
CA ALA A 123 -16.76 -5.07 9.16
C ALA A 123 -18.07 -5.57 9.83
N GLY A 124 -19.23 -5.07 9.39
CA GLY A 124 -20.53 -5.50 9.87
C GLY A 124 -20.80 -6.97 9.57
N ILE A 125 -20.57 -7.41 8.34
CA ILE A 125 -20.69 -8.83 7.95
C ILE A 125 -19.75 -9.71 8.79
N ALA A 126 -18.51 -9.26 8.97
CA ALA A 126 -17.54 -10.00 9.77
C ALA A 126 -17.98 -10.13 11.24
N LEU A 127 -18.53 -9.06 11.82
CA LEU A 127 -19.05 -9.06 13.18
C LEU A 127 -20.29 -9.96 13.32
N MET A 128 -21.15 -10.00 12.33
CA MET A 128 -22.33 -10.90 12.31
C MET A 128 -21.94 -12.38 12.34
N ILE A 129 -20.78 -12.74 11.77
CA ILE A 129 -20.25 -14.11 11.85
C ILE A 129 -19.72 -14.38 13.26
N SER A 130 -18.79 -13.57 13.76
CA SER A 130 -18.33 -13.56 15.14
C SER A 130 -17.37 -12.41 15.41
N TRP A 131 -17.19 -11.99 16.67
CA TRP A 131 -16.19 -10.99 17.03
C TRP A 131 -14.74 -11.48 16.75
N GLN A 132 -14.48 -12.79 16.89
CA GLN A 132 -13.18 -13.37 16.54
C GLN A 132 -12.90 -13.26 15.03
N PHE A 133 -13.93 -13.45 14.21
CA PHE A 133 -13.80 -13.29 12.75
C PHE A 133 -13.56 -11.83 12.39
N LEU A 134 -14.25 -10.87 13.01
CA LEU A 134 -13.97 -9.44 12.82
C LEU A 134 -12.53 -9.10 13.19
N LEU A 135 -12.01 -9.61 14.31
CA LEU A 135 -10.62 -9.39 14.71
C LEU A 135 -9.64 -9.94 13.66
N ALA A 136 -9.83 -11.20 13.25
CA ALA A 136 -8.92 -11.85 12.30
C ALA A 136 -9.01 -11.25 10.88
N TYR A 137 -10.22 -10.88 10.45
CA TYR A 137 -10.49 -10.44 9.08
C TYR A 137 -10.13 -8.97 8.85
N THR A 138 -10.37 -8.09 9.85
CA THR A 138 -10.24 -6.63 9.69
C THR A 138 -9.25 -6.01 10.67
N VAL A 139 -9.43 -6.21 11.98
CA VAL A 139 -8.73 -5.42 13.01
C VAL A 139 -7.23 -5.74 13.04
N ILE A 140 -6.86 -7.02 13.12
CA ILE A 140 -5.46 -7.45 13.17
C ILE A 140 -4.72 -7.03 11.89
N PRO A 141 -5.24 -7.30 10.67
CA PRO A 141 -4.63 -6.82 9.44
C PRO A 141 -4.47 -5.29 9.39
N SER A 142 -5.46 -4.53 9.85
CA SER A 142 -5.39 -3.06 9.89
C SER A 142 -4.28 -2.55 10.79
N VAL A 143 -4.15 -3.12 11.99
CA VAL A 143 -3.09 -2.74 12.95
C VAL A 143 -1.70 -3.09 12.40
N LEU A 144 -1.55 -4.29 11.83
CA LEU A 144 -0.28 -4.72 11.24
C LEU A 144 0.10 -3.89 10.00
N ALA A 145 -0.88 -3.52 9.17
CA ALA A 145 -0.66 -2.64 8.02
C ALA A 145 -0.24 -1.23 8.47
N LEU A 146 -0.92 -0.67 9.47
CA LEU A 146 -0.58 0.64 10.03
C LEU A 146 0.87 0.66 10.53
N ILE A 147 1.27 -0.35 11.32
CA ILE A 147 2.63 -0.44 11.87
C ILE A 147 3.64 -0.74 10.75
N GLY A 148 3.40 -1.75 9.92
CA GLY A 148 4.34 -2.20 8.89
C GLY A 148 4.64 -1.12 7.86
N PHE A 149 3.60 -0.58 7.21
CA PHE A 149 3.78 0.48 6.21
C PHE A 149 4.10 1.84 6.84
N GLY A 150 3.66 2.10 8.07
CA GLY A 150 4.10 3.24 8.86
C GLY A 150 5.61 3.20 9.13
N LEU A 151 6.17 2.02 9.42
CA LEU A 151 7.62 1.84 9.56
C LEU A 151 8.38 2.08 8.25
N ILE A 152 7.81 1.72 7.10
CA ILE A 152 8.39 2.10 5.81
C ILE A 152 8.41 3.63 5.68
N ASN A 153 7.27 4.29 5.84
CA ASN A 153 7.16 5.74 5.65
C ASN A 153 8.03 6.54 6.65
N ALA A 154 8.05 6.13 7.92
CA ALA A 154 8.80 6.84 8.95
C ALA A 154 10.23 6.32 9.11
N GLY A 155 10.41 5.00 9.19
CA GLY A 155 11.70 4.36 9.49
C GLY A 155 12.68 4.42 8.33
N CYS A 156 12.20 4.23 7.10
CA CYS A 156 13.03 4.30 5.91
C CYS A 156 13.41 5.74 5.50
N HIS A 157 12.85 6.77 6.15
CA HIS A 157 13.14 8.18 5.86
C HIS A 157 13.73 8.94 7.07
N ILE A 158 14.25 8.23 8.07
CA ILE A 158 14.90 8.85 9.24
C ILE A 158 16.09 9.71 8.80
N GLY A 159 16.11 10.98 9.27
CA GLY A 159 17.15 11.94 8.96
C GLY A 159 17.00 12.63 7.61
N GLY A 160 15.85 12.48 6.94
CA GLY A 160 15.51 13.16 5.69
C GLY A 160 16.27 12.61 4.49
N LYS A 161 16.37 11.30 4.38
CA LYS A 161 16.83 10.55 3.22
C LYS A 161 16.31 9.12 3.26
N SER A 162 16.04 8.55 2.08
CA SER A 162 15.63 7.15 1.95
C SER A 162 16.73 6.19 2.42
N ARG A 163 16.31 5.06 2.98
CA ARG A 163 17.18 3.98 3.47
C ARG A 163 16.52 2.63 3.31
N ASN A 164 17.33 1.60 3.20
CA ASN A 164 16.85 0.22 3.33
C ASN A 164 16.64 -0.14 4.80
N PHE A 165 15.53 -0.84 5.07
CA PHE A 165 15.20 -1.39 6.38
C PHE A 165 14.79 -2.87 6.25
N PRO A 166 15.75 -3.77 5.98
CA PRO A 166 15.46 -5.16 5.61
C PRO A 166 14.70 -5.96 6.67
N ILE A 167 14.80 -5.60 7.95
CA ILE A 167 14.15 -6.32 9.05
C ILE A 167 12.61 -6.32 8.92
N VAL A 168 12.04 -5.30 8.29
CA VAL A 168 10.59 -5.21 8.07
C VAL A 168 10.14 -5.82 6.75
N ASN A 169 11.08 -6.32 5.94
CA ASN A 169 10.84 -6.74 4.56
C ASN A 169 9.71 -7.78 4.41
N LEU A 170 9.65 -8.76 5.32
CA LEU A 170 8.60 -9.77 5.31
C LEU A 170 7.22 -9.16 5.63
N LEU A 171 7.15 -8.33 6.66
CA LEU A 171 5.89 -7.67 7.08
C LEU A 171 5.38 -6.65 6.07
N THR A 172 6.26 -6.12 5.24
CA THR A 172 5.94 -5.08 4.26
C THR A 172 5.99 -5.60 2.82
N ALA A 173 5.95 -6.92 2.66
CA ALA A 173 5.83 -7.58 1.36
C ALA A 173 6.91 -7.17 0.34
N GLY A 174 8.16 -7.08 0.78
CA GLY A 174 9.29 -6.73 -0.10
C GLY A 174 9.69 -5.24 -0.07
N GLU A 175 8.93 -4.37 0.59
CA GLU A 175 9.15 -2.91 0.58
C GLU A 175 10.31 -2.45 1.49
N GLY A 176 10.94 -3.36 2.26
CA GLY A 176 12.06 -3.04 3.15
C GLY A 176 13.34 -2.57 2.43
N TYR A 177 13.46 -2.77 1.11
CA TYR A 177 14.52 -2.23 0.27
C TYR A 177 14.14 -0.89 -0.35
N HIS A 178 13.72 0.01 0.50
CA HIS A 178 13.05 1.26 0.16
C HIS A 178 13.94 2.28 -0.55
N ASP A 179 15.23 2.33 -0.21
CA ASP A 179 16.20 3.19 -0.92
C ASP A 179 16.40 2.75 -2.37
N GLU A 180 16.41 1.44 -2.62
CA GLU A 180 16.47 0.91 -3.98
C GLU A 180 15.20 1.23 -4.78
N HIS A 181 14.05 1.18 -4.11
CA HIS A 181 12.77 1.58 -4.69
C HIS A 181 12.74 3.06 -5.10
N HIS A 182 13.30 3.96 -4.29
CA HIS A 182 13.39 5.40 -4.62
C HIS A 182 14.33 5.71 -5.79
N LYS A 183 15.28 4.83 -6.11
CA LYS A 183 16.19 4.99 -7.27
C LYS A 183 15.55 4.64 -8.61
N GLY A 184 14.44 3.90 -8.60
CA GLY A 184 13.73 3.53 -9.83
C GLY A 184 12.40 2.86 -9.56
N TYR A 185 11.44 3.04 -10.49
CA TYR A 185 10.10 2.43 -10.42
C TYR A 185 10.10 1.01 -10.95
N ASN A 186 11.11 0.21 -10.56
CA ASN A 186 11.30 -1.12 -11.07
C ASN A 186 10.24 -2.09 -10.57
N PHE A 187 10.01 -3.09 -11.38
CA PHE A 187 9.14 -4.22 -11.07
C PHE A 187 9.65 -5.01 -9.86
N ARG A 188 10.97 -5.11 -9.73
CA ARG A 188 11.68 -5.69 -8.60
C ARG A 188 12.78 -4.73 -8.16
N PHE A 189 12.79 -4.38 -6.87
CA PHE A 189 13.69 -3.37 -6.32
C PHE A 189 15.06 -3.95 -5.93
N HIS A 190 15.07 -5.18 -5.41
CA HIS A 190 16.27 -5.83 -4.91
C HIS A 190 16.19 -7.36 -5.02
N LYS A 191 17.32 -8.06 -4.95
CA LYS A 191 17.36 -9.53 -4.99
C LYS A 191 16.54 -10.23 -3.90
N TYR A 192 16.37 -9.59 -2.74
CA TYR A 192 15.54 -10.07 -1.64
C TYR A 192 14.13 -9.45 -1.61
N ASP A 193 13.73 -8.73 -2.62
CA ASP A 193 12.35 -8.31 -2.84
C ASP A 193 11.55 -9.51 -3.36
N HIS A 194 10.96 -10.23 -2.41
CA HIS A 194 10.23 -11.46 -2.71
C HIS A 194 8.92 -11.21 -3.46
N MET A 195 8.28 -10.03 -3.27
CA MET A 195 7.10 -9.69 -4.06
C MET A 195 7.46 -9.36 -5.50
N GLY A 196 8.52 -8.62 -5.73
CA GLY A 196 9.04 -8.39 -7.08
C GLY A 196 9.46 -9.68 -7.77
N ALA A 197 10.10 -10.61 -7.04
CA ALA A 197 10.44 -11.93 -7.58
C ALA A 197 9.19 -12.74 -7.97
N PHE A 198 8.13 -12.69 -7.18
CA PHE A 198 6.85 -13.33 -7.51
C PHE A 198 6.22 -12.70 -8.76
N LEU A 199 6.20 -11.37 -8.87
CA LEU A 199 5.67 -10.68 -10.04
C LEU A 199 6.48 -11.01 -11.31
N GLU A 200 7.80 -11.12 -11.23
CA GLU A 200 8.64 -11.60 -12.33
C GLU A 200 8.25 -13.01 -12.77
N LEU A 201 8.05 -13.90 -11.79
CA LEU A 201 7.63 -15.27 -12.08
C LEU A 201 6.31 -15.32 -12.85
N ILE A 202 5.25 -14.67 -12.35
CA ILE A 202 3.93 -14.69 -13.01
C ILE A 202 3.93 -13.93 -14.34
N SER A 203 4.79 -12.93 -14.52
CA SER A 203 5.01 -12.25 -15.80
C SER A 203 5.63 -13.19 -16.84
N ASN A 204 6.59 -14.03 -16.43
CA ASN A 204 7.23 -15.01 -17.31
C ASN A 204 6.23 -16.09 -17.79
N TYR A 205 5.16 -16.35 -17.01
CA TYR A 205 4.05 -17.22 -17.42
C TYR A 205 2.93 -16.48 -18.18
N GLY A 206 3.11 -15.20 -18.51
CA GLY A 206 2.14 -14.42 -19.26
C GLY A 206 0.87 -14.02 -18.49
N LEU A 207 0.85 -14.18 -17.16
CA LEU A 207 -0.32 -13.84 -16.32
C LEU A 207 -0.46 -12.33 -16.11
N ILE A 208 0.64 -11.60 -16.20
CA ILE A 208 0.69 -10.14 -16.19
C ILE A 208 1.68 -9.66 -17.25
N LYS A 209 1.54 -8.40 -17.69
CA LYS A 209 2.47 -7.80 -18.65
C LYS A 209 3.25 -6.68 -17.99
N LYS A 210 4.57 -6.82 -17.93
CA LYS A 210 5.48 -5.78 -17.43
C LYS A 210 5.46 -4.56 -18.37
N LEU A 211 5.36 -3.36 -17.82
CA LEU A 211 5.30 -2.09 -18.57
C LEU A 211 6.56 -1.23 -18.47
N LYS A 212 7.37 -1.42 -17.42
CA LYS A 212 8.57 -0.62 -17.15
C LYS A 212 9.76 -1.55 -16.92
N GLU A 213 10.87 -1.22 -17.54
CA GLU A 213 12.20 -1.79 -17.28
C GLU A 213 13.03 -0.84 -16.43
#